data_546f69a4e19d2cef015dd08cf6b4ebcd
#
_entry.id   546f69a4e19d2cef015dd08cf6b4ebcd
#
_cell.length_a   1.000
_cell.length_b   1.000
_cell.length_c   1.000
_cell.angle_alpha   90.00
_cell.angle_beta   90.00
_cell.angle_gamma   90.00
#
_symmetry.space_group_name_H-M   'P 1'
#
loop_
_entity.id
_entity.type
_entity.pdbx_description
1 polymer ?
#
loop_
_entity_poly.entity_id
_entity_poly.type
_entity_poly.pdbx_seq_one_letter_code
_entity_poly.pdbx_strand_id
1 'polypeptide(L)'
;NGGRFKDIKDFISRLSGKEVNKRTVESFIKSGAFDSFGLTRKQMMLVYGDIMDKVSSERKTEISGQMSLFDMFEPDEKPDEITIPDVGEYTKSELLAMEKEVLGIYASGHPLDEYEGLLNKNVTCTTADFIPDDETGMPKVNDDERVIVGGMIAECSVKNTRQGQNMAFLKLEDRVGTVEVIVFPKVYRDNRKYIEADDKVFVKGHVKVDEETGGKVICDSIIPFSQIPKECWIKFPDKESYLAKEQELYAIINTSDGNDRVIVYLEKEKAVKKMPLSMTIKADSAMIGRLMELSGEKNVKVVEKSIEK
;
A
#
# COMPACT_ATOMS: atom_id res chain seq x y z
N ASN A 1 27.94 16.32 24.65
CA ASN A 1 28.12 15.00 24.00
C ASN A 1 27.43 13.89 24.80
N GLY A 2 26.10 13.79 24.73
CA GLY A 2 25.28 12.90 25.54
C GLY A 2 25.09 11.47 24.99
N GLY A 3 25.82 11.04 23.96
CA GLY A 3 25.65 9.72 23.34
C GLY A 3 24.36 9.60 22.54
N ARG A 4 23.89 8.36 22.30
CA ARG A 4 22.63 8.08 21.61
C ARG A 4 21.45 8.60 22.42
N PHE A 5 20.41 9.05 21.71
CA PHE A 5 19.14 9.42 22.35
C PHE A 5 18.43 8.16 22.87
N LYS A 6 17.86 8.27 24.06
CA LYS A 6 17.18 7.15 24.75
C LYS A 6 15.73 7.01 24.29
N ASP A 7 15.06 8.13 24.15
CA ASP A 7 13.65 8.25 23.78
C ASP A 7 13.37 9.64 23.17
N ILE A 8 12.12 9.86 22.75
CA ILE A 8 11.69 11.12 22.15
C ILE A 8 11.80 12.31 23.12
N LYS A 9 11.59 12.09 24.43
CA LYS A 9 11.73 13.14 25.45
C LYS A 9 13.19 13.55 25.62
N ASP A 10 14.13 12.61 25.66
CA ASP A 10 15.57 12.89 25.71
C ASP A 10 16.02 13.66 24.46
N PHE A 11 15.53 13.25 23.28
CA PHE A 11 15.80 13.97 22.02
C PHE A 11 15.33 15.42 22.09
N ILE A 12 14.07 15.65 22.44
CA ILE A 12 13.49 16.99 22.54
C ILE A 12 14.22 17.81 23.61
N SER A 13 14.47 17.25 24.78
CA SER A 13 15.11 17.96 25.90
C SER A 13 16.53 18.41 25.55
N ARG A 14 17.29 17.61 24.84
CA ARG A 14 18.70 17.91 24.49
C ARG A 14 18.83 18.89 23.32
N LEU A 15 17.86 18.92 22.41
CA LEU A 15 17.88 19.73 21.19
C LEU A 15 16.88 20.90 21.18
N SER A 16 15.97 20.97 22.16
CA SER A 16 14.99 22.05 22.23
C SER A 16 15.71 23.40 22.44
N GLY A 17 15.36 24.39 21.65
CA GLY A 17 15.85 25.75 21.81
C GLY A 17 15.80 26.58 20.54
N LYS A 18 16.39 26.19 19.43
CA LYS A 18 16.38 26.95 18.17
C LYS A 18 16.17 26.09 16.93
N GLU A 19 16.49 24.81 16.98
CA GLU A 19 16.61 23.95 15.80
C GLU A 19 15.48 22.92 15.69
N VAL A 20 14.79 22.60 16.79
CA VAL A 20 13.74 21.58 16.82
C VAL A 20 12.41 22.22 17.20
N ASN A 21 11.50 22.25 16.24
CA ASN A 21 10.11 22.69 16.42
C ASN A 21 9.12 21.52 16.24
N LYS A 22 7.83 21.74 16.52
CA LYS A 22 6.80 20.69 16.39
C LYS A 22 6.81 20.01 15.03
N ARG A 23 6.94 20.79 13.96
CA ARG A 23 6.97 20.28 12.57
C ARG A 23 8.18 19.39 12.30
N THR A 24 9.35 19.76 12.84
CA THR A 24 10.57 18.95 12.72
C THR A 24 10.42 17.60 13.42
N VAL A 25 9.88 17.58 14.66
CA VAL A 25 9.66 16.33 15.40
C VAL A 25 8.64 15.46 14.69
N GLU A 26 7.53 16.05 14.21
CA GLU A 26 6.53 15.35 13.40
C GLU A 26 7.14 14.70 12.15
N SER A 27 8.00 15.43 11.43
CA SER A 27 8.67 14.87 10.24
C SER A 27 9.61 13.71 10.60
N PHE A 28 10.31 13.76 11.73
CA PHE A 28 11.14 12.64 12.21
C PHE A 28 10.29 11.43 12.60
N ILE A 29 9.12 11.63 13.23
CA ILE A 29 8.19 10.53 13.54
C ILE A 29 7.68 9.92 12.23
N LYS A 30 7.18 10.73 11.29
CA LYS A 30 6.65 10.28 10.01
C LYS A 30 7.69 9.52 9.18
N SER A 31 8.95 9.97 9.19
CA SER A 31 10.04 9.32 8.47
C SER A 31 10.52 8.00 9.08
N GLY A 32 10.10 7.65 10.31
CA GLY A 32 10.59 6.48 11.03
C GLY A 32 11.94 6.67 11.73
N ALA A 33 12.46 7.89 11.78
CA ALA A 33 13.75 8.16 12.43
C ALA A 33 13.77 7.80 13.93
N PHE A 34 12.61 7.69 14.54
CA PHE A 34 12.43 7.36 15.97
C PHE A 34 11.93 5.94 16.23
N ASP A 35 11.82 5.08 15.24
CA ASP A 35 11.32 3.70 15.40
C ASP A 35 12.12 2.88 16.40
N SER A 36 13.39 3.27 16.66
CA SER A 36 14.25 2.62 17.66
C SER A 36 13.90 2.98 19.10
N PHE A 37 13.01 3.93 19.37
CA PHE A 37 12.65 4.37 20.72
C PHE A 37 11.62 3.47 21.44
N GLY A 38 11.16 2.41 20.80
CA GLY A 38 10.26 1.42 21.40
C GLY A 38 8.80 1.82 21.48
N LEU A 39 8.42 2.98 20.95
CA LEU A 39 7.03 3.42 20.74
C LEU A 39 6.66 3.31 19.28
N THR A 40 5.37 3.07 19.02
CA THR A 40 4.84 3.13 17.65
C THR A 40 4.82 4.57 17.15
N ARG A 41 4.90 4.78 15.84
CA ARG A 41 4.76 6.13 15.26
C ARG A 41 3.43 6.77 15.65
N LYS A 42 2.36 5.97 15.72
CA LYS A 42 1.04 6.43 16.16
C LYS A 42 1.04 6.90 17.60
N GLN A 43 1.67 6.18 18.52
CA GLN A 43 1.84 6.60 19.91
C GLN A 43 2.63 7.91 20.00
N MET A 44 3.77 7.98 19.30
CA MET A 44 4.61 9.19 19.29
C MET A 44 3.85 10.40 18.73
N MET A 45 3.07 10.23 17.66
CA MET A 45 2.23 11.31 17.08
C MET A 45 1.18 11.84 18.03
N LEU A 46 0.67 11.02 18.95
CA LEU A 46 -0.32 11.44 19.95
C LEU A 46 0.29 12.23 21.10
N VAL A 47 1.55 11.95 21.47
CA VAL A 47 2.15 12.51 22.69
C VAL A 47 3.25 13.54 22.46
N TYR A 48 3.83 13.65 21.26
CA TYR A 48 5.00 14.52 21.03
C TYR A 48 4.71 16.00 21.33
N GLY A 49 3.48 16.44 21.06
CA GLY A 49 3.06 17.82 21.33
C GLY A 49 3.13 18.16 22.81
N ASP A 50 2.59 17.28 23.66
CA ASP A 50 2.58 17.46 25.11
C ASP A 50 3.99 17.35 25.70
N ILE A 51 4.83 16.45 25.15
CA ILE A 51 6.25 16.35 25.52
C ILE A 51 6.98 17.65 25.24
N MET A 52 6.77 18.23 24.05
CA MET A 52 7.42 19.50 23.66
C MET A 52 6.98 20.66 24.56
N ASP A 53 5.69 20.76 24.84
CA ASP A 53 5.15 21.83 25.67
C ASP A 53 5.66 21.71 27.12
N LYS A 54 5.74 20.49 27.66
CA LYS A 54 6.30 20.22 28.98
C LYS A 54 7.78 20.57 29.06
N VAL A 55 8.62 20.09 28.12
CA VAL A 55 10.06 20.42 28.07
C VAL A 55 10.28 21.92 27.92
N SER A 56 9.46 22.62 27.14
CA SER A 56 9.52 24.07 27.01
C SER A 56 9.21 24.81 28.31
N SER A 57 8.22 24.32 29.07
CA SER A 57 7.83 24.82 30.38
C SER A 57 8.93 24.60 31.42
N GLU A 58 9.45 23.38 31.53
CA GLU A 58 10.54 23.01 32.44
C GLU A 58 11.78 23.93 32.25
N ARG A 59 12.17 24.18 31.00
CA ARG A 59 13.27 25.10 30.66
C ARG A 59 13.03 26.55 31.04
N LYS A 60 11.83 27.05 30.84
CA LYS A 60 11.50 28.44 31.23
C LYS A 60 11.62 28.61 32.74
N THR A 61 11.23 27.62 33.51
CA THR A 61 11.31 27.61 34.96
C THR A 61 12.77 27.57 35.40
N GLU A 62 13.62 26.74 34.77
CA GLU A 62 15.05 26.68 35.07
C GLU A 62 15.79 28.01 34.77
N ILE A 63 15.48 28.66 33.63
CA ILE A 63 16.12 29.92 33.20
C ILE A 63 15.66 31.09 34.07
N SER A 64 14.44 31.11 34.52
CA SER A 64 13.88 32.22 35.32
C SER A 64 14.34 32.22 36.76
N GLY A 65 14.87 31.08 37.24
CA GLY A 65 15.25 30.94 38.65
C GLY A 65 14.12 31.11 39.64
N GLN A 66 12.91 31.29 39.16
CA GLN A 66 11.70 31.39 39.97
C GLN A 66 11.12 29.97 40.16
N MET A 67 11.49 29.36 41.27
CA MET A 67 10.66 28.29 41.84
C MET A 67 9.25 28.95 42.07
N SER A 68 8.26 28.35 41.48
CA SER A 68 6.87 28.79 41.76
C SER A 68 6.63 28.63 43.26
N LEU A 69 6.07 29.66 43.88
CA LEU A 69 5.66 29.61 45.31
C LEU A 69 4.69 28.44 45.57
N PHE A 70 4.04 27.93 44.53
CA PHE A 70 3.15 26.77 44.57
C PHE A 70 3.93 25.44 44.68
N ASP A 71 5.14 25.32 44.16
CA ASP A 71 5.96 24.10 44.30
C ASP A 71 6.46 23.86 45.72
N MET A 72 6.32 24.86 46.59
CA MET A 72 6.69 24.73 48.02
C MET A 72 5.56 24.17 48.88
N PHE A 73 4.32 24.13 48.39
CA PHE A 73 3.14 23.78 49.20
C PHE A 73 2.54 22.41 48.91
N GLU A 74 2.90 21.73 47.82
CA GLU A 74 2.41 20.37 47.49
C GLU A 74 3.59 19.43 47.15
N PRO A 75 4.20 18.76 48.15
CA PRO A 75 5.29 17.83 47.90
C PRO A 75 4.90 16.48 47.28
N ASP A 76 3.64 16.21 47.06
CA ASP A 76 3.12 14.88 46.68
C ASP A 76 2.49 14.75 45.29
N GLU A 77 2.37 15.82 44.49
CA GLU A 77 2.03 15.63 43.10
C GLU A 77 3.27 15.21 42.30
N LYS A 78 3.34 13.92 42.01
CA LYS A 78 4.28 13.40 41.00
C LYS A 78 4.13 14.25 39.75
N PRO A 79 5.24 14.72 39.13
CA PRO A 79 5.15 15.46 37.88
C PRO A 79 4.31 14.65 36.91
N ASP A 80 3.26 15.27 36.33
CA ASP A 80 2.35 14.63 35.38
C ASP A 80 3.14 13.79 34.37
N GLU A 81 3.22 12.50 34.60
CA GLU A 81 3.81 11.58 33.67
C GLU A 81 2.93 11.57 32.44
N ILE A 82 3.49 11.94 31.29
CA ILE A 82 2.76 11.88 30.01
C ILE A 82 2.38 10.42 29.79
N THR A 83 1.09 10.15 29.91
CA THR A 83 0.55 8.81 29.72
C THR A 83 0.58 8.47 28.24
N ILE A 84 1.34 7.43 27.88
CA ILE A 84 1.42 6.92 26.52
C ILE A 84 0.15 6.10 26.27
N PRO A 85 -0.69 6.47 25.29
CA PRO A 85 -1.90 5.74 25.00
C PRO A 85 -1.60 4.32 24.49
N ASP A 86 -2.41 3.35 24.93
CA ASP A 86 -2.34 1.98 24.45
C ASP A 86 -3.05 1.87 23.09
N VAL A 87 -2.38 2.30 22.05
CA VAL A 87 -2.86 2.23 20.65
C VAL A 87 -1.87 1.44 19.81
N GLY A 88 -2.38 0.67 18.86
CA GLY A 88 -1.55 -0.04 17.88
C GLY A 88 -0.79 0.91 16.95
N GLU A 89 -0.11 0.36 15.98
CA GLU A 89 0.60 1.12 14.95
C GLU A 89 -0.37 1.50 13.80
N TYR A 90 0.00 2.46 13.00
CA TYR A 90 -0.59 2.74 11.70
C TYR A 90 -0.51 1.51 10.78
N THR A 91 -1.43 1.42 9.84
CA THR A 91 -1.32 0.40 8.79
C THR A 91 -0.06 0.60 7.95
N LYS A 92 0.44 -0.48 7.33
CA LYS A 92 1.63 -0.38 6.44
C LYS A 92 1.45 0.68 5.36
N SER A 93 0.26 0.81 4.79
CA SER A 93 -0.05 1.82 3.78
C SER A 93 0.07 3.25 4.32
N GLU A 94 -0.43 3.51 5.54
CA GLU A 94 -0.31 4.82 6.18
C GLU A 94 1.15 5.16 6.50
N LEU A 95 1.93 4.20 7.00
CA LEU A 95 3.37 4.40 7.27
C LEU A 95 4.14 4.75 6.00
N LEU A 96 3.91 4.03 4.91
CA LEU A 96 4.54 4.32 3.62
C LEU A 96 4.11 5.68 3.05
N ALA A 97 2.84 6.06 3.21
CA ALA A 97 2.37 7.38 2.80
C ALA A 97 3.05 8.51 3.58
N MET A 98 3.25 8.33 4.90
CA MET A 98 3.99 9.28 5.75
C MET A 98 5.46 9.40 5.32
N GLU A 99 6.12 8.30 5.01
CA GLU A 99 7.50 8.31 4.51
C GLU A 99 7.59 9.05 3.17
N LYS A 100 6.70 8.74 2.23
CA LYS A 100 6.64 9.43 0.92
C LYS A 100 6.40 10.92 1.07
N GLU A 101 5.52 11.34 2.00
CA GLU A 101 5.21 12.75 2.28
C GLU A 101 6.46 13.54 2.73
N VAL A 102 7.27 12.97 3.62
CA VAL A 102 8.40 13.71 4.23
C VAL A 102 9.75 13.43 3.60
N LEU A 103 9.98 12.24 3.06
CA LEU A 103 11.26 11.83 2.45
C LEU A 103 11.22 11.91 0.91
N GLY A 104 10.03 11.93 0.31
CA GLY A 104 9.84 11.78 -1.14
C GLY A 104 10.03 10.35 -1.66
N ILE A 105 10.41 9.42 -0.79
CA ILE A 105 10.63 7.99 -1.10
C ILE A 105 9.97 7.10 -0.06
N TYR A 106 9.79 5.83 -0.38
CA TYR A 106 9.40 4.78 0.56
C TYR A 106 10.67 4.20 1.20
N ALA A 107 10.83 4.30 2.52
CA ALA A 107 12.03 3.84 3.23
C ALA A 107 11.88 2.42 3.80
N SER A 108 10.70 2.05 4.29
CA SER A 108 10.47 0.77 4.98
C SER A 108 9.89 -0.33 4.11
N GLY A 109 9.63 -0.07 2.81
CA GLY A 109 9.05 -1.01 1.85
C GLY A 109 8.42 -0.29 0.68
N HIS A 110 7.67 -1.02 -0.14
CA HIS A 110 6.97 -0.43 -1.29
C HIS A 110 5.48 -0.79 -1.25
N PRO A 111 4.55 0.10 -1.67
CA PRO A 111 3.11 -0.19 -1.70
C PRO A 111 2.72 -1.39 -2.57
N LEU A 112 3.60 -1.79 -3.48
CA LEU A 112 3.40 -2.93 -4.39
C LEU A 112 4.04 -4.23 -3.89
N ASP A 113 4.68 -4.27 -2.71
CA ASP A 113 5.34 -5.49 -2.20
C ASP A 113 4.37 -6.65 -2.02
N GLU A 114 3.16 -6.37 -1.53
CA GLU A 114 2.11 -7.37 -1.35
C GLU A 114 1.55 -7.92 -2.68
N TYR A 115 1.82 -7.22 -3.80
CA TYR A 115 1.36 -7.58 -5.14
C TYR A 115 2.45 -8.20 -6.02
N GLU A 116 3.62 -8.53 -5.45
CA GLU A 116 4.77 -9.05 -6.21
C GLU A 116 4.40 -10.30 -7.04
N GLY A 117 3.68 -11.25 -6.44
CA GLY A 117 3.23 -12.46 -7.15
C GLY A 117 2.26 -12.15 -8.29
N LEU A 118 1.38 -11.16 -8.09
CA LEU A 118 0.42 -10.70 -9.10
C LEU A 118 1.14 -9.99 -10.25
N LEU A 119 2.09 -9.12 -9.94
CA LEU A 119 2.91 -8.39 -10.91
C LEU A 119 3.73 -9.35 -11.76
N ASN A 120 4.56 -10.19 -11.14
CA ASN A 120 5.44 -11.13 -11.84
C ASN A 120 4.70 -12.07 -12.80
N LYS A 121 3.44 -12.40 -12.49
CA LYS A 121 2.61 -13.27 -13.32
C LYS A 121 2.03 -12.56 -14.55
N ASN A 122 1.77 -11.26 -14.46
CA ASN A 122 0.94 -10.54 -15.43
C ASN A 122 1.72 -9.54 -16.29
N VAL A 123 2.82 -8.95 -15.80
CA VAL A 123 3.61 -7.98 -16.58
C VAL A 123 4.44 -8.66 -17.66
N THR A 124 4.69 -7.94 -18.73
CA THR A 124 5.61 -8.35 -19.81
C THR A 124 6.96 -7.66 -19.69
N CYS A 125 6.98 -6.46 -19.08
CA CYS A 125 8.17 -5.64 -18.87
C CYS A 125 7.98 -4.78 -17.61
N THR A 126 9.06 -4.22 -17.11
CA THR A 126 9.11 -3.27 -15.99
C THR A 126 9.27 -1.84 -16.50
N THR A 127 9.08 -0.86 -15.62
CA THR A 127 9.30 0.55 -15.98
C THR A 127 10.76 0.84 -16.36
N ALA A 128 11.72 0.09 -15.81
CA ALA A 128 13.14 0.24 -16.15
C ALA A 128 13.45 -0.10 -17.62
N ASP A 129 12.64 -0.95 -18.27
CA ASP A 129 12.85 -1.33 -19.65
C ASP A 129 12.53 -0.22 -20.65
N PHE A 130 11.85 0.86 -20.19
CA PHE A 130 11.51 2.06 -20.97
C PHE A 130 12.57 3.16 -20.90
N ILE A 131 13.53 3.02 -19.99
CA ILE A 131 14.61 4.00 -19.79
C ILE A 131 15.71 3.71 -20.82
N PRO A 132 16.24 4.74 -21.52
CA PRO A 132 17.38 4.55 -22.40
C PRO A 132 18.58 4.00 -21.62
N ASP A 133 19.23 2.99 -22.17
CA ASP A 133 20.47 2.43 -21.64
C ASP A 133 21.63 3.41 -21.87
N ASP A 134 22.51 3.56 -20.89
CA ASP A 134 23.62 4.54 -20.92
C ASP A 134 24.63 4.30 -22.05
N GLU A 135 24.77 3.04 -22.52
CA GLU A 135 25.74 2.67 -23.57
C GLU A 135 25.14 2.81 -24.96
N THR A 136 23.88 2.39 -25.13
CA THR A 136 23.22 2.32 -26.44
C THR A 136 22.35 3.54 -26.74
N GLY A 137 21.93 4.27 -25.72
CA GLY A 137 20.97 5.38 -25.82
C GLY A 137 19.55 4.92 -26.16
N MET A 138 19.26 3.61 -26.15
CA MET A 138 17.97 3.05 -26.53
C MET A 138 17.33 2.30 -25.36
N PRO A 139 15.99 2.35 -25.22
CA PRO A 139 15.28 1.52 -24.25
C PRO A 139 15.31 0.04 -24.70
N LYS A 140 15.05 -0.88 -23.75
CA LYS A 140 14.98 -2.32 -24.06
C LYS A 140 13.70 -2.70 -24.80
N VAL A 141 12.63 -1.91 -24.67
CA VAL A 141 11.36 -2.09 -25.39
C VAL A 141 11.45 -1.53 -26.80
N ASN A 142 10.72 -2.13 -27.76
CA ASN A 142 10.71 -1.70 -29.15
C ASN A 142 9.50 -0.81 -29.46
N ASP A 143 9.62 0.06 -30.45
CA ASP A 143 8.48 0.87 -30.92
C ASP A 143 7.35 -0.04 -31.40
N ASP A 144 6.11 0.28 -31.06
CA ASP A 144 4.88 -0.48 -31.35
C ASP A 144 4.78 -1.88 -30.68
N GLU A 145 5.73 -2.22 -29.78
CA GLU A 145 5.67 -3.46 -29.02
C GLU A 145 4.46 -3.48 -28.08
N ARG A 146 3.72 -4.59 -28.06
CA ARG A 146 2.61 -4.77 -27.11
C ARG A 146 3.12 -5.15 -25.74
N VAL A 147 2.69 -4.38 -24.74
CA VAL A 147 3.17 -4.54 -23.36
C VAL A 147 2.01 -4.56 -22.35
N ILE A 148 2.28 -5.21 -21.23
CA ILE A 148 1.50 -5.10 -20.01
C ILE A 148 2.45 -4.62 -18.92
N VAL A 149 2.23 -3.41 -18.43
CA VAL A 149 2.97 -2.83 -17.30
C VAL A 149 2.03 -2.78 -16.09
N GLY A 150 2.53 -3.15 -14.93
CA GLY A 150 1.75 -3.12 -13.69
C GLY A 150 2.39 -2.17 -12.69
N GLY A 151 1.58 -1.36 -12.02
CA GLY A 151 2.10 -0.38 -11.07
C GLY A 151 1.01 0.38 -10.35
N MET A 152 1.45 1.40 -9.64
CA MET A 152 0.60 2.40 -8.99
C MET A 152 0.66 3.71 -9.76
N ILE A 153 -0.45 4.40 -9.90
CA ILE A 153 -0.51 5.72 -10.53
C ILE A 153 0.08 6.74 -9.56
N ALA A 154 1.32 7.17 -9.79
CA ALA A 154 1.96 8.19 -8.97
C ALA A 154 1.42 9.60 -9.24
N GLU A 155 1.12 9.88 -10.51
CA GLU A 155 0.60 11.18 -10.94
C GLU A 155 -0.43 10.99 -12.06
N CYS A 156 -1.47 11.82 -12.05
CA CYS A 156 -2.49 11.88 -13.09
C CYS A 156 -2.72 13.32 -13.52
N SER A 157 -2.54 13.61 -14.81
CA SER A 157 -2.82 14.92 -15.40
C SER A 157 -3.85 14.78 -16.53
N VAL A 158 -5.02 15.37 -16.34
CA VAL A 158 -6.09 15.36 -17.34
C VAL A 158 -6.01 16.62 -18.19
N LYS A 159 -6.02 16.46 -19.51
CA LYS A 159 -6.00 17.55 -20.48
C LYS A 159 -7.13 17.43 -21.47
N ASN A 160 -7.60 18.57 -21.95
CA ASN A 160 -8.58 18.61 -23.04
C ASN A 160 -7.88 18.57 -24.40
N THR A 161 -8.35 17.71 -25.29
CA THR A 161 -7.95 17.71 -26.69
C THR A 161 -8.52 18.93 -27.42
N ARG A 162 -8.01 19.21 -28.63
CA ARG A 162 -8.55 20.27 -29.49
C ARG A 162 -10.05 20.08 -29.83
N GLN A 163 -10.57 18.85 -29.71
CA GLN A 163 -11.97 18.52 -29.92
C GLN A 163 -12.83 18.59 -28.66
N GLY A 164 -12.27 19.11 -27.52
CA GLY A 164 -12.99 19.23 -26.26
C GLY A 164 -13.17 17.93 -25.49
N GLN A 165 -12.46 16.85 -25.86
CA GLN A 165 -12.51 15.57 -25.15
C GLN A 165 -11.37 15.48 -24.14
N ASN A 166 -11.63 14.84 -23.00
CA ASN A 166 -10.61 14.60 -21.99
C ASN A 166 -9.72 13.42 -22.36
N MET A 167 -8.43 13.56 -22.15
CA MET A 167 -7.41 12.53 -22.15
C MET A 167 -6.55 12.65 -20.90
N ALA A 168 -5.86 11.59 -20.51
CA ALA A 168 -4.99 11.61 -19.35
C ALA A 168 -3.55 11.24 -19.70
N PHE A 169 -2.63 11.84 -18.95
CA PHE A 169 -1.22 11.47 -18.88
C PHE A 169 -0.98 10.95 -17.47
N LEU A 170 -0.59 9.69 -17.37
CA LEU A 170 -0.32 9.05 -16.08
C LEU A 170 1.17 8.82 -15.95
N LYS A 171 1.67 8.92 -14.74
CA LYS A 171 2.99 8.43 -14.37
C LYS A 171 2.76 7.15 -13.56
N LEU A 172 3.02 6.01 -14.18
CA LEU A 172 2.89 4.71 -13.56
C LEU A 172 4.21 4.35 -12.88
N GLU A 173 4.18 4.11 -11.58
CA GLU A 173 5.33 3.73 -10.74
C GLU A 173 5.24 2.23 -10.41
N ASP A 174 6.31 1.49 -10.69
CA ASP A 174 6.51 0.15 -10.19
C ASP A 174 7.61 0.13 -9.11
N ARG A 175 8.17 -1.05 -8.80
CA ARG A 175 9.21 -1.19 -7.77
C ARG A 175 10.60 -0.68 -8.20
N VAL A 176 10.80 -0.40 -9.48
CA VAL A 176 12.12 -0.07 -10.03
C VAL A 176 12.17 1.30 -10.68
N GLY A 177 11.05 1.90 -11.02
CA GLY A 177 11.02 3.21 -11.63
C GLY A 177 9.62 3.70 -12.02
N THR A 178 9.56 4.57 -13.00
CA THR A 178 8.31 5.15 -13.52
C THR A 178 8.30 5.17 -15.03
N VAL A 179 7.09 5.06 -15.62
CA VAL A 179 6.86 5.22 -17.07
C VAL A 179 5.67 6.14 -17.32
N GLU A 180 5.76 6.94 -18.37
CA GLU A 180 4.64 7.77 -18.84
C GLU A 180 3.64 6.91 -19.62
N VAL A 181 2.35 7.04 -19.27
CA VAL A 181 1.24 6.37 -19.94
C VAL A 181 0.30 7.41 -20.52
N ILE A 182 0.03 7.33 -21.81
CA ILE A 182 -0.88 8.22 -22.52
C ILE A 182 -2.21 7.51 -22.68
N VAL A 183 -3.27 8.08 -22.11
CA VAL A 183 -4.62 7.53 -22.13
C VAL A 183 -5.51 8.40 -23.01
N PHE A 184 -5.77 7.95 -24.22
CA PHE A 184 -6.60 8.67 -25.18
C PHE A 184 -8.09 8.73 -24.77
N PRO A 185 -8.88 9.67 -25.32
CA PRO A 185 -10.24 9.99 -24.84
C PRO A 185 -11.19 8.81 -24.72
N LYS A 186 -11.16 7.86 -25.65
CA LYS A 186 -12.02 6.67 -25.61
C LYS A 186 -11.68 5.82 -24.36
N VAL A 187 -10.41 5.49 -24.18
CA VAL A 187 -9.94 4.67 -23.06
C VAL A 187 -10.15 5.41 -21.73
N TYR A 188 -9.87 6.73 -21.70
CA TYR A 188 -10.09 7.55 -20.52
C TYR A 188 -11.55 7.53 -20.06
N ARG A 189 -12.49 7.77 -20.96
CA ARG A 189 -13.93 7.75 -20.65
C ARG A 189 -14.37 6.43 -20.03
N ASP A 190 -13.88 5.32 -20.59
CA ASP A 190 -14.31 3.98 -20.20
C ASP A 190 -13.67 3.52 -18.86
N ASN A 191 -12.52 4.13 -18.48
CA ASN A 191 -11.74 3.76 -17.29
C ASN A 191 -11.60 4.86 -16.23
N ARG A 192 -12.29 6.00 -16.39
CA ARG A 192 -12.11 7.21 -15.54
C ARG A 192 -12.11 6.93 -14.03
N LYS A 193 -12.91 5.98 -13.56
CA LYS A 193 -13.03 5.63 -12.13
C LYS A 193 -11.83 4.86 -11.56
N TYR A 194 -10.85 4.51 -12.40
CA TYR A 194 -9.64 3.78 -12.02
C TYR A 194 -8.37 4.55 -12.40
N ILE A 195 -8.50 5.86 -12.64
CA ILE A 195 -7.40 6.73 -13.07
C ILE A 195 -7.25 7.86 -12.04
N GLU A 196 -7.02 7.48 -10.79
CA GLU A 196 -6.71 8.40 -9.71
C GLU A 196 -5.32 8.09 -9.14
N ALA A 197 -4.72 9.05 -8.44
CA ALA A 197 -3.46 8.81 -7.75
C ALA A 197 -3.63 7.67 -6.72
N ASP A 198 -2.58 6.88 -6.54
CA ASP A 198 -2.52 5.69 -5.68
C ASP A 198 -3.32 4.47 -6.17
N ASP A 199 -4.08 4.57 -7.28
CA ASP A 199 -4.70 3.40 -7.91
C ASP A 199 -3.63 2.41 -8.40
N LYS A 200 -3.85 1.13 -8.09
CA LYS A 200 -2.97 0.03 -8.52
C LYS A 200 -3.59 -0.66 -9.73
N VAL A 201 -2.90 -0.58 -10.86
CA VAL A 201 -3.44 -0.98 -12.16
C VAL A 201 -2.43 -1.74 -13.02
N PHE A 202 -2.94 -2.60 -13.90
CA PHE A 202 -2.24 -3.03 -15.09
C PHE A 202 -2.68 -2.16 -16.26
N VAL A 203 -1.71 -1.68 -17.01
CA VAL A 203 -1.92 -0.97 -18.28
C VAL A 203 -1.51 -1.90 -19.42
N LYS A 204 -2.47 -2.25 -20.27
CA LYS A 204 -2.19 -2.91 -21.56
C LYS A 204 -2.09 -1.83 -22.63
N GLY A 205 -1.10 -1.94 -23.46
CA GLY A 205 -0.90 -0.96 -24.52
C GLY A 205 0.23 -1.33 -25.45
N HIS A 206 0.68 -0.37 -26.20
CA HIS A 206 1.84 -0.49 -27.06
C HIS A 206 2.84 0.63 -26.76
N VAL A 207 4.10 0.34 -27.01
CA VAL A 207 5.20 1.26 -26.75
C VAL A 207 5.28 2.32 -27.83
N LYS A 208 5.54 3.56 -27.43
CA LYS A 208 6.02 4.61 -28.32
C LYS A 208 7.40 5.04 -27.87
N VAL A 209 8.40 4.78 -28.67
CA VAL A 209 9.78 5.18 -28.40
C VAL A 209 9.99 6.62 -28.89
N ASP A 210 10.62 7.39 -28.06
CA ASP A 210 11.06 8.76 -28.32
C ASP A 210 12.58 8.81 -28.07
N GLU A 211 13.35 9.31 -29.02
CA GLU A 211 14.82 9.31 -28.98
C GLU A 211 15.39 10.12 -27.82
N GLU A 212 14.66 11.16 -27.34
CA GLU A 212 15.15 12.02 -26.26
C GLU A 212 14.66 11.59 -24.87
N THR A 213 13.45 11.03 -24.78
CA THR A 213 12.77 10.77 -23.49
C THR A 213 12.58 9.28 -23.16
N GLY A 214 13.00 8.39 -24.06
CA GLY A 214 12.83 6.95 -23.91
C GLY A 214 11.45 6.45 -24.32
N GLY A 215 11.02 5.31 -23.76
CA GLY A 215 9.74 4.70 -24.09
C GLY A 215 8.57 5.24 -23.28
N LYS A 216 7.40 5.34 -23.91
CA LYS A 216 6.11 5.65 -23.29
C LYS A 216 5.10 4.56 -23.64
N VAL A 217 4.05 4.40 -22.85
CA VAL A 217 2.97 3.46 -23.13
C VAL A 217 1.76 4.22 -23.69
N ILE A 218 1.32 3.85 -24.87
CA ILE A 218 0.01 4.25 -25.38
C ILE A 218 -1.01 3.22 -24.86
N CYS A 219 -1.92 3.67 -24.01
CA CYS A 219 -2.84 2.81 -23.29
C CYS A 219 -3.99 2.33 -24.19
N ASP A 220 -4.18 1.02 -24.26
CA ASP A 220 -5.33 0.38 -24.90
C ASP A 220 -6.41 0.01 -23.88
N SER A 221 -6.03 -0.42 -22.67
CA SER A 221 -6.95 -0.71 -21.56
C SER A 221 -6.27 -0.64 -20.20
N ILE A 222 -7.05 -0.35 -19.15
CA ILE A 222 -6.62 -0.31 -17.76
C ILE A 222 -7.40 -1.38 -16.98
N ILE A 223 -6.68 -2.18 -16.20
CA ILE A 223 -7.26 -3.25 -15.39
C ILE A 223 -6.81 -3.04 -13.93
N PRO A 224 -7.69 -2.60 -13.04
CA PRO A 224 -7.36 -2.48 -11.62
C PRO A 224 -6.95 -3.81 -11.01
N PHE A 225 -5.99 -3.82 -10.09
CA PHE A 225 -5.59 -5.04 -9.37
C PHE A 225 -6.77 -5.71 -8.67
N SER A 226 -7.70 -4.91 -8.16
CA SER A 226 -8.93 -5.39 -7.52
C SER A 226 -9.89 -6.13 -8.46
N GLN A 227 -9.73 -5.98 -9.77
CA GLN A 227 -10.57 -6.63 -10.79
C GLN A 227 -9.92 -7.88 -11.41
N ILE A 228 -8.71 -8.23 -10.98
CA ILE A 228 -8.10 -9.50 -11.40
C ILE A 228 -8.91 -10.63 -10.78
N PRO A 229 -9.55 -11.49 -11.59
CA PRO A 229 -10.34 -12.58 -11.06
C PRO A 229 -9.47 -13.54 -10.23
N LYS A 230 -9.96 -13.90 -9.06
CA LYS A 230 -9.32 -14.89 -8.21
C LYS A 230 -10.04 -16.23 -8.30
N GLU A 231 -9.30 -17.29 -8.04
CA GLU A 231 -9.86 -18.62 -7.85
C GLU A 231 -9.62 -19.04 -6.40
N CYS A 232 -10.70 -19.27 -5.66
CA CYS A 232 -10.65 -19.79 -4.32
C CYS A 232 -10.73 -21.33 -4.39
N TRP A 233 -9.62 -21.99 -4.16
CA TRP A 233 -9.51 -23.44 -4.13
C TRP A 233 -9.76 -23.96 -2.73
N ILE A 234 -10.72 -24.89 -2.62
CA ILE A 234 -11.08 -25.56 -1.37
C ILE A 234 -10.82 -27.04 -1.53
N LYS A 235 -9.91 -27.56 -0.72
CA LYS A 235 -9.53 -28.98 -0.74
C LYS A 235 -10.38 -29.77 0.25
N PHE A 236 -10.92 -30.88 -0.19
CA PHE A 236 -11.53 -31.92 0.65
C PHE A 236 -10.77 -33.23 0.49
N PRO A 237 -10.65 -34.06 1.56
CA PRO A 237 -9.93 -35.32 1.50
C PRO A 237 -10.52 -36.27 0.46
N ASP A 238 -11.85 -36.33 0.38
CA ASP A 238 -12.61 -37.21 -0.53
C ASP A 238 -14.00 -36.66 -0.81
N LYS A 239 -14.72 -37.34 -1.70
CA LYS A 239 -16.08 -36.97 -2.12
C LYS A 239 -17.09 -37.04 -0.98
N GLU A 240 -16.93 -37.98 -0.05
CA GLU A 240 -17.86 -38.16 1.09
C GLU A 240 -17.77 -36.96 2.03
N SER A 241 -16.57 -36.56 2.41
CA SER A 241 -16.31 -35.36 3.22
C SER A 241 -16.84 -34.08 2.57
N TYR A 242 -16.73 -33.97 1.24
CA TYR A 242 -17.30 -32.84 0.50
C TYR A 242 -18.83 -32.85 0.57
N LEU A 243 -19.48 -34.00 0.28
CA LEU A 243 -20.95 -34.10 0.29
C LEU A 243 -21.53 -33.81 1.67
N ALA A 244 -20.85 -34.20 2.74
CA ALA A 244 -21.27 -33.91 4.11
C ALA A 244 -21.31 -32.41 4.42
N LYS A 245 -20.48 -31.60 3.74
CA LYS A 245 -20.35 -30.14 3.96
C LYS A 245 -20.86 -29.29 2.79
N GLU A 246 -21.40 -29.92 1.75
CA GLU A 246 -21.81 -29.23 0.51
C GLU A 246 -22.88 -28.17 0.76
N GLN A 247 -23.89 -28.46 1.58
CA GLN A 247 -24.96 -27.51 1.89
C GLN A 247 -24.44 -26.29 2.65
N GLU A 248 -23.54 -26.52 3.61
CA GLU A 248 -22.92 -25.44 4.39
C GLU A 248 -22.01 -24.58 3.50
N LEU A 249 -21.23 -25.21 2.62
CA LEU A 249 -20.42 -24.50 1.62
C LEU A 249 -21.28 -23.61 0.72
N TYR A 250 -22.41 -24.12 0.22
CA TYR A 250 -23.33 -23.36 -0.60
C TYR A 250 -23.95 -22.19 0.19
N ALA A 251 -24.30 -22.41 1.46
CA ALA A 251 -24.81 -21.35 2.30
C ALA A 251 -23.78 -20.22 2.48
N ILE A 252 -22.50 -20.56 2.67
CA ILE A 252 -21.40 -19.58 2.79
C ILE A 252 -21.24 -18.82 1.47
N ILE A 253 -21.14 -19.51 0.32
CA ILE A 253 -20.95 -18.89 -0.99
C ILE A 253 -22.10 -17.94 -1.31
N ASN A 254 -23.34 -18.32 -1.05
CA ASN A 254 -24.52 -17.51 -1.35
C ASN A 254 -24.66 -16.24 -0.49
N THR A 255 -23.82 -16.05 0.51
CA THR A 255 -23.77 -14.77 1.25
C THR A 255 -22.90 -13.71 0.59
N SER A 256 -22.29 -14.00 -0.56
CA SER A 256 -21.34 -13.12 -1.25
C SER A 256 -21.86 -12.79 -2.66
N ASP A 257 -21.53 -11.59 -3.13
CA ASP A 257 -21.84 -11.06 -4.45
C ASP A 257 -20.58 -10.74 -5.28
N GLY A 258 -19.45 -11.36 -4.93
CA GLY A 258 -18.18 -11.15 -5.62
C GLY A 258 -18.07 -11.86 -6.97
N ASN A 259 -16.91 -11.70 -7.64
CA ASN A 259 -16.64 -12.24 -8.98
C ASN A 259 -15.59 -13.37 -8.96
N ASP A 260 -15.07 -13.74 -7.79
CA ASP A 260 -14.02 -14.74 -7.66
C ASP A 260 -14.63 -16.15 -7.74
N ARG A 261 -14.00 -17.01 -8.54
CA ARG A 261 -14.50 -18.36 -8.78
C ARG A 261 -14.14 -19.29 -7.63
N VAL A 262 -15.09 -20.10 -7.17
CA VAL A 262 -14.84 -21.18 -6.21
C VAL A 262 -14.57 -22.49 -6.94
N ILE A 263 -13.51 -23.19 -6.52
CA ILE A 263 -13.09 -24.47 -7.06
C ILE A 263 -12.89 -25.45 -5.91
N VAL A 264 -13.57 -26.59 -5.96
CA VAL A 264 -13.42 -27.68 -5.01
C VAL A 264 -12.46 -28.72 -5.60
N TYR A 265 -11.47 -29.11 -4.83
CA TYR A 265 -10.53 -30.17 -5.17
C TYR A 265 -10.71 -31.36 -4.22
N LEU A 266 -10.98 -32.54 -4.79
CA LEU A 266 -11.12 -33.81 -4.06
C LEU A 266 -9.81 -34.60 -4.17
N GLU A 267 -9.07 -34.68 -3.05
CA GLU A 267 -7.69 -35.18 -3.03
C GLU A 267 -7.58 -36.67 -3.41
N LYS A 268 -8.44 -37.51 -2.85
CA LYS A 268 -8.44 -38.97 -3.10
C LYS A 268 -8.80 -39.29 -4.55
N GLU A 269 -9.81 -38.65 -5.08
CA GLU A 269 -10.29 -38.82 -6.46
C GLU A 269 -9.46 -38.06 -7.48
N LYS A 270 -8.58 -37.15 -7.06
CA LYS A 270 -7.83 -36.17 -7.89
C LYS A 270 -8.77 -35.39 -8.82
N ALA A 271 -9.98 -35.10 -8.35
CA ALA A 271 -11.03 -34.48 -9.14
C ALA A 271 -11.19 -33.01 -8.78
N VAL A 272 -11.49 -32.21 -9.81
CA VAL A 272 -11.75 -30.77 -9.67
C VAL A 272 -13.20 -30.49 -10.02
N LYS A 273 -13.95 -29.87 -9.12
CA LYS A 273 -15.31 -29.37 -9.33
C LYS A 273 -15.28 -27.86 -9.35
N LYS A 274 -15.52 -27.24 -10.51
CA LYS A 274 -15.68 -25.80 -10.64
C LYS A 274 -17.13 -25.45 -10.31
N MET A 275 -17.32 -24.50 -9.39
CA MET A 275 -18.67 -24.02 -9.09
C MET A 275 -19.22 -23.20 -10.26
N PRO A 276 -20.56 -23.20 -10.45
CA PRO A 276 -21.22 -22.37 -11.48
C PRO A 276 -20.83 -20.90 -11.35
N LEU A 277 -20.87 -20.15 -12.48
CA LEU A 277 -20.61 -18.72 -12.50
C LEU A 277 -21.60 -17.87 -11.70
N SER A 278 -22.74 -18.44 -11.34
CA SER A 278 -23.71 -17.86 -10.41
C SER A 278 -23.32 -18.03 -8.93
N MET A 279 -22.29 -18.84 -8.65
CA MET A 279 -21.78 -19.13 -7.31
C MET A 279 -20.34 -18.63 -7.20
N THR A 280 -20.18 -17.33 -7.22
CA THR A 280 -18.91 -16.62 -7.05
C THR A 280 -18.88 -15.95 -5.69
N ILE A 281 -17.69 -15.60 -5.22
CA ILE A 281 -17.48 -14.94 -3.93
C ILE A 281 -16.62 -13.69 -4.10
N LYS A 282 -16.63 -12.84 -3.09
CA LYS A 282 -15.58 -11.86 -2.87
C LYS A 282 -14.56 -12.49 -1.93
N ALA A 283 -13.41 -12.91 -2.45
CA ALA A 283 -12.37 -13.61 -1.69
C ALA A 283 -11.59 -12.64 -0.77
N ASP A 284 -12.30 -11.97 0.14
CA ASP A 284 -11.72 -11.15 1.20
C ASP A 284 -11.41 -11.99 2.45
N SER A 285 -10.72 -11.38 3.42
CA SER A 285 -10.27 -12.07 4.64
C SER A 285 -11.42 -12.69 5.44
N ALA A 286 -12.60 -12.05 5.47
CA ALA A 286 -13.76 -12.55 6.20
C ALA A 286 -14.34 -13.79 5.53
N MET A 287 -14.49 -13.78 4.21
CA MET A 287 -14.96 -14.92 3.42
C MET A 287 -13.98 -16.10 3.50
N ILE A 288 -12.68 -15.81 3.33
CA ILE A 288 -11.64 -16.84 3.43
C ILE A 288 -11.60 -17.46 4.83
N GLY A 289 -11.75 -16.66 5.90
CA GLY A 289 -11.86 -17.16 7.28
C GLY A 289 -12.99 -18.17 7.43
N ARG A 290 -14.19 -17.85 6.96
CA ARG A 290 -15.36 -18.76 7.02
C ARG A 290 -15.15 -20.06 6.22
N LEU A 291 -14.49 -19.99 5.07
CA LEU A 291 -14.16 -21.18 4.28
C LEU A 291 -13.08 -22.04 4.95
N MET A 292 -12.13 -21.39 5.66
CA MET A 292 -11.13 -22.08 6.48
C MET A 292 -11.73 -22.77 7.69
N GLU A 293 -12.72 -22.16 8.35
CA GLU A 293 -13.49 -22.80 9.44
C GLU A 293 -14.22 -24.05 8.95
N LEU A 294 -14.80 -23.98 7.75
CA LEU A 294 -15.52 -25.12 7.16
C LEU A 294 -14.60 -26.27 6.78
N SER A 295 -13.50 -25.99 6.08
CA SER A 295 -12.65 -27.01 5.44
C SER A 295 -11.30 -27.26 6.11
N GLY A 296 -10.89 -26.35 7.01
CA GLY A 296 -9.57 -26.32 7.65
C GLY A 296 -8.62 -25.31 6.99
N GLU A 297 -7.82 -24.61 7.81
CA GLU A 297 -6.92 -23.53 7.37
C GLU A 297 -6.03 -23.90 6.18
N LYS A 298 -5.43 -25.10 6.19
CA LYS A 298 -4.51 -25.57 5.15
C LYS A 298 -5.20 -26.00 3.85
N ASN A 299 -6.51 -26.02 3.84
CA ASN A 299 -7.32 -26.54 2.73
C ASN A 299 -7.94 -25.46 1.87
N VAL A 300 -7.75 -24.18 2.21
CA VAL A 300 -8.21 -23.03 1.40
C VAL A 300 -7.01 -22.31 0.82
N LYS A 301 -7.01 -22.11 -0.50
CA LYS A 301 -5.97 -21.37 -1.20
C LYS A 301 -6.59 -20.43 -2.24
N VAL A 302 -6.24 -19.17 -2.18
CA VAL A 302 -6.62 -18.17 -3.19
C VAL A 302 -5.51 -18.08 -4.23
N VAL A 303 -5.89 -18.18 -5.50
CA VAL A 303 -4.98 -18.09 -6.65
C VAL A 303 -5.50 -17.00 -7.59
N GLU A 304 -4.69 -16.02 -7.87
CA GLU A 304 -5.01 -14.97 -8.84
C GLU A 304 -4.83 -15.48 -10.27
N LYS A 305 -5.80 -15.17 -11.14
CA LYS A 305 -5.71 -15.49 -12.56
C LYS A 305 -4.71 -14.60 -13.27
N SER A 306 -4.13 -15.11 -14.35
CA SER A 306 -3.37 -14.28 -15.28
C SER A 306 -4.30 -13.46 -16.14
N ILE A 307 -3.90 -12.22 -16.42
CA ILE A 307 -4.46 -11.42 -17.50
C ILE A 307 -4.11 -12.12 -18.81
N GLU A 308 -5.08 -12.30 -19.69
CA GLU A 308 -4.81 -12.82 -21.04
C GLU A 308 -3.85 -11.85 -21.75
N LYS A 309 -2.69 -12.39 -22.13
CA LYS A 309 -1.61 -11.64 -22.80
C LYS A 309 -1.94 -11.35 -24.26
#